data_c9fd785f8758598e345a2e7a96d1ccfc
#
_entry.id   c9fd785f8758598e345a2e7a96d1ccfc
#
_cell.length_a   1.000
_cell.length_b   1.000
_cell.length_c   1.000
_cell.angle_alpha   90.00
_cell.angle_beta   90.00
_cell.angle_gamma   90.00
#
_symmetry.space_group_name_H-M   'P 1'
#
loop_
_entity.id
_entity.type
_entity.pdbx_description
1 polymer ?
#
loop_
_entity_poly.entity_id
_entity_poly.type
_entity_poly.pdbx_seq_one_letter_code
_entity_poly.pdbx_strand_id
1 'polypeptide(L)' 'MAIDTSAWAAEHSAALVGLPAAAAEQEVEDAGLRARIAGPGVMLTLEFRTDRITLLTDDGGIVIEVRAG' A
#
# COMPACT_ATOMS: atom_id res chain seq x y z
N MET A 1 -1.98 1.65 20.67
CA MET A 1 -3.02 0.82 20.02
C MET A 1 -2.60 0.51 18.59
N ALA A 2 -2.65 -0.76 18.21
CA ALA A 2 -2.23 -1.15 16.86
C ALA A 2 -3.30 -0.76 15.85
N ILE A 3 -2.87 -0.25 14.69
CA ILE A 3 -3.77 0.04 13.58
C ILE A 3 -4.10 -1.29 12.88
N ASP A 4 -5.37 -1.51 12.63
CA ASP A 4 -5.80 -2.63 11.80
C ASP A 4 -5.51 -2.28 10.34
N THR A 5 -4.45 -2.85 9.78
CA THR A 5 -4.03 -2.55 8.40
C THR A 5 -5.06 -2.98 7.37
N SER A 6 -5.82 -4.04 7.64
CA SER A 6 -6.90 -4.46 6.73
C SER A 6 -8.01 -3.42 6.66
N ALA A 7 -8.42 -2.90 7.81
CA ALA A 7 -9.44 -1.85 7.86
C ALA A 7 -8.91 -0.56 7.23
N TRP A 8 -7.66 -0.20 7.54
CA TRP A 8 -7.03 0.98 6.97
C TRP A 8 -6.96 0.90 5.44
N ALA A 9 -6.54 -0.24 4.92
CA ALA A 9 -6.47 -0.46 3.48
C ALA A 9 -7.84 -0.34 2.83
N ALA A 10 -8.87 -0.93 3.44
CA ALA A 10 -10.23 -0.85 2.92
C ALA A 10 -10.76 0.58 2.90
N GLU A 11 -10.47 1.36 3.95
CA GLU A 11 -10.93 2.74 4.06
C GLU A 11 -10.21 3.69 3.11
N HIS A 12 -8.92 3.45 2.83
CA HIS A 12 -8.09 4.39 2.08
C HIS A 12 -7.83 3.95 0.63
N SER A 13 -8.21 2.75 0.26
CA SER A 13 -7.93 2.18 -1.05
C SER A 13 -8.46 3.09 -2.18
N ALA A 14 -9.69 3.57 -2.07
CA ALA A 14 -10.29 4.43 -3.11
C ALA A 14 -9.52 5.76 -3.27
N ALA A 15 -8.96 6.29 -2.18
CA ALA A 15 -8.20 7.54 -2.21
C ALA A 15 -6.78 7.33 -2.76
N LEU A 16 -6.22 6.14 -2.58
CA LEU A 16 -4.84 5.85 -2.96
C LEU A 16 -4.71 5.32 -4.39
N VAL A 17 -5.71 4.57 -4.87
CA VAL A 17 -5.72 4.09 -6.24
C VAL A 17 -5.78 5.28 -7.20
N GLY A 18 -4.88 5.30 -8.18
CA GLY A 18 -4.76 6.40 -9.12
C GLY A 18 -3.70 7.43 -8.74
N LEU A 19 -3.15 7.36 -7.53
CA LEU A 19 -2.05 8.24 -7.12
C LEU A 19 -0.71 7.71 -7.59
N PRO A 20 0.27 8.61 -7.84
CA PRO A 20 1.66 8.15 -7.98
C PRO A 20 2.11 7.43 -6.72
N ALA A 21 2.94 6.39 -6.90
CA ALA A 21 3.41 5.58 -5.78
C ALA A 21 4.01 6.41 -4.64
N ALA A 22 4.81 7.43 -4.97
CA ALA A 22 5.44 8.27 -3.94
C ALA A 22 4.41 9.02 -3.09
N ALA A 23 3.33 9.51 -3.71
CA ALA A 23 2.26 10.20 -2.99
C ALA A 23 1.49 9.24 -2.09
N ALA A 24 1.19 8.04 -2.60
CA ALA A 24 0.50 7.01 -1.82
C ALA A 24 1.38 6.52 -0.65
N GLU A 25 2.68 6.35 -0.89
CA GLU A 25 3.63 5.96 0.14
C GLU A 25 3.64 6.98 1.29
N GLN A 26 3.62 8.27 0.95
CA GLN A 26 3.59 9.34 1.94
C GLN A 26 2.34 9.25 2.81
N GLU A 27 1.19 8.98 2.20
CA GLU A 27 -0.07 8.82 2.94
C GLU A 27 -0.01 7.66 3.93
N VAL A 28 0.57 6.54 3.50
CA VAL A 28 0.73 5.37 4.36
C VAL A 28 1.66 5.68 5.53
N GLU A 29 2.78 6.33 5.26
CA GLU A 29 3.76 6.69 6.29
C GLU A 29 3.21 7.71 7.27
N ASP A 30 2.41 8.66 6.80
CA ASP A 30 1.76 9.65 7.65
C ASP A 30 0.78 8.99 8.63
N ALA A 31 0.26 7.83 8.30
CA ALA A 31 -0.59 7.05 9.20
C ALA A 31 0.20 6.22 10.22
N GLY A 32 1.53 6.27 10.16
CA GLY A 32 2.39 5.49 11.05
C GLY A 32 2.62 4.05 10.59
N LEU A 33 2.29 3.77 9.33
CA LEU A 33 2.46 2.44 8.75
C LEU A 33 3.66 2.42 7.80
N ARG A 34 4.09 1.23 7.43
CA ARG A 34 5.15 1.05 6.43
C ARG A 34 4.52 0.81 5.07
N ALA A 35 5.12 1.37 4.04
CA ALA A 35 4.67 1.17 2.67
C ALA A 35 5.65 0.27 1.92
N ARG A 36 5.11 -0.65 1.14
CA ARG A 36 5.87 -1.45 0.18
C ARG A 36 5.29 -1.19 -1.21
N ILE A 37 6.14 -0.82 -2.15
CA ILE A 37 5.71 -0.60 -3.52
C ILE A 37 6.06 -1.84 -4.33
N ALA A 38 5.06 -2.43 -4.99
CA ALA A 38 5.23 -3.60 -5.83
C ALA A 38 4.77 -3.26 -7.25
N GLY A 39 5.72 -3.08 -8.15
CA GLY A 39 5.44 -2.84 -9.56
C GLY A 39 5.12 -4.11 -10.31
N PRO A 40 4.82 -4.01 -11.62
CA PRO A 40 4.55 -5.18 -12.45
C PRO A 40 5.76 -6.15 -12.45
N GLY A 41 5.47 -7.43 -12.38
CA GLY A 41 6.51 -8.44 -12.37
C GLY A 41 7.21 -8.68 -11.05
N VAL A 42 6.90 -7.88 -10.02
CA VAL A 42 7.44 -8.10 -8.69
C VAL A 42 6.71 -9.27 -8.04
N MET A 43 7.45 -10.27 -7.60
CA MET A 43 6.85 -11.38 -6.87
C MET A 43 6.59 -10.95 -5.43
N LEU A 44 5.33 -11.04 -5.02
CA LEU A 44 4.98 -10.82 -3.63
C LEU A 44 5.33 -12.08 -2.84
N THR A 45 6.12 -11.92 -1.79
CA THR A 45 6.46 -13.03 -0.92
C THR A 45 5.26 -13.34 -0.01
N LEU A 46 5.24 -14.53 0.56
CA LEU A 46 4.22 -14.93 1.53
C LEU A 46 4.43 -14.29 2.91
N GLU A 47 5.39 -13.42 3.03
CA GLU A 47 5.67 -12.71 4.26
C GLU A 47 4.54 -11.75 4.60
N PHE A 48 3.92 -11.97 5.74
CA PHE A 48 2.83 -11.12 6.23
C PHE A 48 3.35 -10.21 7.34
N ARG A 49 3.06 -8.92 7.22
CA ARG A 49 3.42 -7.93 8.24
C ARG A 49 2.19 -7.15 8.64
N THR A 50 2.00 -7.00 9.95
CA THR A 50 0.81 -6.33 10.49
C THR A 50 0.90 -4.81 10.44
N ASP A 51 2.10 -4.26 10.20
CA ASP A 51 2.36 -2.82 10.17
C ASP A 51 2.60 -2.28 8.76
N ARG A 52 2.38 -3.10 7.73
CA ARG A 52 2.75 -2.75 6.36
C ARG A 52 1.55 -2.73 5.42
N ILE A 53 1.56 -1.75 4.52
CA ILE A 53 0.62 -1.67 3.40
C ILE A 53 1.41 -1.88 2.12
N THR A 54 0.94 -2.78 1.27
CA THR A 54 1.52 -3.01 -0.05
C THR A 54 0.73 -2.25 -1.09
N LEU A 55 1.43 -1.41 -1.83
CA LEU A 55 0.87 -0.60 -2.92
C LEU A 55 1.28 -1.23 -4.24
N LEU A 56 0.33 -1.83 -4.94
CA LEU A 56 0.58 -2.40 -6.26
C LEU A 56 0.43 -1.30 -7.30
N THR A 57 1.39 -1.22 -8.21
CA THR A 57 1.43 -0.16 -9.22
C THR A 57 1.50 -0.74 -10.62
N ASP A 58 1.09 0.08 -11.60
CA ASP A 58 1.23 -0.24 -13.02
C ASP A 58 2.63 0.15 -13.53
N ASP A 59 2.85 0.01 -14.83
CA ASP A 59 4.14 0.35 -15.46
C ASP A 59 4.50 1.83 -15.31
N GLY A 60 3.53 2.69 -15.13
CA GLY A 60 3.74 4.11 -14.94
C GLY A 60 3.96 4.53 -13.49
N GLY A 61 3.95 3.57 -12.56
CA GLY A 61 4.14 3.87 -11.14
C GLY A 61 2.88 4.41 -10.47
N ILE A 62 1.71 4.17 -11.05
CA ILE A 62 0.43 4.59 -10.49
C ILE A 62 -0.18 3.44 -9.71
N VAL A 63 -0.67 3.72 -8.52
CA VAL A 63 -1.27 2.70 -7.65
C VAL A 63 -2.55 2.15 -8.27
N ILE A 64 -2.64 0.83 -8.39
CA ILE A 64 -3.81 0.15 -8.93
C ILE A 64 -4.52 -0.69 -7.88
N GLU A 65 -3.84 -1.03 -6.79
CA GLU A 65 -4.43 -1.81 -5.71
C GLU A 65 -3.69 -1.52 -4.40
N VAL A 66 -4.42 -1.58 -3.30
CA VAL A 66 -3.88 -1.40 -1.95
C VAL A 66 -4.21 -2.65 -1.14
N ARG A 67 -3.18 -3.24 -0.54
CA ARG A 67 -3.32 -4.47 0.27
C ARG A 67 -2.70 -4.30 1.64
N ALA A 68 -3.30 -4.95 2.63
CA ALA A 68 -2.70 -5.09 3.95
C ALA A 68 -1.64 -6.19 3.93
N GLY A 69 -0.49 -5.92 4.53
CA GLY A 69 0.56 -6.92 4.64
C GLY A 69 1.72 -6.85 3.69
#